data_dd147bcae0907ebd71dae56d9827e0ff
#
_entry.id   dd147bcae0907ebd71dae56d9827e0ff
#
_cell.length_a   1.000
_cell.length_b   1.000
_cell.length_c   1.000
_cell.angle_alpha   90.00
_cell.angle_beta   90.00
_cell.angle_gamma   90.00
#
_symmetry.space_group_name_H-M   'P 1'
#
loop_
_entity.id
_entity.type
_entity.pdbx_description
1 polymer ?
#
loop_
_entity_poly.entity_id
_entity_poly.type
_entity_poly.pdbx_seq_one_letter_code
_entity_poly.pdbx_strand_id
1 'polypeptide(L)'
;DIMKKLLSNPQPQIIMTTIQKFQNETEEREVLFEGKKIKQKYAVDYPLLSTKQNIIVLSDEAHRSQYKDTAANMRTALPNAVFIGFTGTPIDKEDKSTPRTFGGYIDKYSIKSAVEDGATVKIVYEGRRPDLQVVGDSLEELFDQEFSDRTEEEKEAIKAKYGTKKTIVESEERIDDIVVDLLNHYKKQILPNGFKAQIVCVSRDACVKYYEALNKHMPEILGEGFEAKVIFSGDNNDLVHLKKH
;
A
#
# COMPACT_ATOMS: atom_id res chain seq x y z
N ASP A 1 -21.06 -14.78 17.86
CA ASP A 1 -19.70 -14.48 17.39
C ASP A 1 -18.81 -15.71 17.56
N ILE A 2 -18.25 -16.22 16.45
CA ILE A 2 -17.41 -17.42 16.42
C ILE A 2 -16.14 -17.20 17.25
N MET A 3 -15.53 -16.02 17.16
CA MET A 3 -14.30 -15.70 17.90
C MET A 3 -14.53 -15.70 19.41
N LYS A 4 -15.63 -15.13 19.87
CA LYS A 4 -16.00 -15.17 21.30
C LYS A 4 -16.18 -16.60 21.79
N LYS A 5 -16.81 -17.47 20.98
CA LYS A 5 -16.97 -18.89 21.28
C LYS A 5 -15.63 -19.62 21.37
N LEU A 6 -14.72 -19.37 20.42
CA LEU A 6 -13.38 -19.95 20.44
C LEU A 6 -12.58 -19.49 21.68
N LEU A 7 -12.59 -18.20 21.99
CA LEU A 7 -11.89 -17.62 23.13
C LEU A 7 -12.47 -18.07 24.50
N SER A 8 -13.72 -18.51 24.52
CA SER A 8 -14.36 -19.07 25.72
C SER A 8 -13.95 -20.50 26.02
N ASN A 9 -13.39 -21.22 25.03
CA ASN A 9 -12.94 -22.61 25.22
C ASN A 9 -11.87 -22.69 26.34
N PRO A 10 -12.00 -23.59 27.31
CA PRO A 10 -11.00 -23.77 28.37
C PRO A 10 -9.73 -24.45 27.88
N GLN A 11 -9.79 -25.19 26.78
CA GLN A 11 -8.63 -25.91 26.24
C GLN A 11 -7.69 -24.94 25.51
N PRO A 12 -6.35 -25.13 25.63
CA PRO A 12 -5.37 -24.39 24.86
C PRO A 12 -5.63 -24.57 23.35
N GLN A 13 -5.61 -23.47 22.60
CA GLN A 13 -5.79 -23.52 21.15
C GLN A 13 -5.05 -22.36 20.46
N ILE A 14 -4.75 -22.55 19.20
CA ILE A 14 -4.22 -21.51 18.34
C ILE A 14 -5.37 -21.03 17.47
N ILE A 15 -5.63 -19.71 17.52
CA ILE A 15 -6.67 -19.06 16.72
C ILE A 15 -5.98 -18.16 15.70
N MET A 16 -6.16 -18.45 14.41
CA MET A 16 -5.69 -17.60 13.33
C MET A 16 -6.83 -16.71 12.82
N THR A 17 -6.58 -15.41 12.74
CA THR A 17 -7.56 -14.44 12.27
C THR A 17 -6.88 -13.26 11.59
N THR A 18 -7.66 -12.42 10.92
CA THR A 18 -7.19 -11.17 10.34
C THR A 18 -7.65 -9.99 11.19
N ILE A 19 -6.88 -8.89 11.18
CA ILE A 19 -7.20 -7.67 11.95
C ILE A 19 -8.56 -7.07 11.55
N GLN A 20 -9.01 -7.30 10.32
CA GLN A 20 -10.30 -6.83 9.81
C GLN A 20 -11.50 -7.40 10.58
N LYS A 21 -11.32 -8.52 11.27
CA LYS A 21 -12.38 -9.09 12.14
C LYS A 21 -12.67 -8.24 13.37
N PHE A 22 -11.81 -7.25 13.67
CA PHE A 22 -11.99 -6.27 14.74
C PHE A 22 -12.54 -4.93 14.25
N GLN A 23 -13.12 -4.87 13.05
CA GLN A 23 -13.80 -3.67 12.55
C GLN A 23 -15.11 -3.44 13.31
N ASN A 24 -15.44 -2.17 13.55
CA ASN A 24 -16.75 -1.80 14.06
C ASN A 24 -17.83 -2.19 13.07
N GLU A 25 -18.91 -2.76 13.57
CA GLU A 25 -20.14 -2.89 12.82
C GLU A 25 -20.83 -1.53 12.74
N THR A 26 -21.56 -1.29 11.67
CA THR A 26 -22.37 -0.08 11.53
C THR A 26 -23.84 -0.47 11.56
N GLU A 27 -24.61 0.18 12.43
CA GLU A 27 -26.06 0.08 12.45
C GLU A 27 -26.68 1.28 11.70
N GLU A 28 -27.66 1.01 10.85
CA GLU A 28 -28.47 2.06 10.25
C GLU A 28 -29.66 2.36 11.19
N ARG A 29 -29.76 3.61 11.63
CA ARG A 29 -30.88 4.10 12.42
C ARG A 29 -31.64 5.15 11.64
N GLU A 30 -32.98 5.09 11.67
CA GLU A 30 -33.81 6.16 11.14
C GLU A 30 -33.80 7.33 12.13
N VAL A 31 -33.37 8.48 11.67
CA VAL A 31 -33.42 9.76 12.41
C VAL A 31 -34.27 10.77 11.67
N LEU A 32 -35.02 11.57 12.42
CA LEU A 32 -35.78 12.69 11.89
C LEU A 32 -34.84 13.89 11.75
N PHE A 33 -34.59 14.30 10.51
CA PHE A 33 -33.86 15.52 10.20
C PHE A 33 -34.74 16.43 9.35
N GLU A 34 -35.02 17.63 9.81
CA GLU A 34 -35.88 18.62 9.16
C GLU A 34 -37.27 18.02 8.74
N GLY A 35 -37.85 17.18 9.60
CA GLY A 35 -39.15 16.55 9.36
C GLY A 35 -39.13 15.38 8.35
N LYS A 36 -37.96 15.01 7.83
CA LYS A 36 -37.77 13.84 6.94
C LYS A 36 -37.05 12.73 7.68
N LYS A 37 -37.52 11.49 7.48
CA LYS A 37 -36.80 10.31 7.95
C LYS A 37 -35.60 10.06 7.06
N ILE A 38 -34.38 10.14 7.64
CA ILE A 38 -33.14 9.78 6.96
C ILE A 38 -32.51 8.60 7.68
N LYS A 39 -31.84 7.72 6.92
CA LYS A 39 -31.04 6.63 7.46
C LYS A 39 -29.64 7.15 7.73
N GLN A 40 -29.19 7.10 8.98
CA GLN A 40 -27.86 7.47 9.39
C GLN A 40 -27.13 6.24 9.92
N LYS A 41 -25.85 6.08 9.52
CA LYS A 41 -24.99 4.99 9.99
C LYS A 41 -24.28 5.41 11.27
N TYR A 42 -24.38 4.58 12.29
CA TYR A 42 -23.68 4.73 13.57
C TYR A 42 -22.68 3.59 13.74
N ALA A 43 -21.47 3.91 14.14
CA ALA A 43 -20.52 2.89 14.55
C ALA A 43 -20.96 2.26 15.88
N VAL A 44 -20.94 0.94 15.94
CA VAL A 44 -21.20 0.19 17.17
C VAL A 44 -19.86 -0.13 17.82
N ASP A 45 -19.77 0.09 19.13
CA ASP A 45 -18.57 -0.26 19.86
C ASP A 45 -18.26 -1.76 19.76
N TYR A 46 -16.99 -2.08 19.54
CA TYR A 46 -16.58 -3.47 19.43
C TYR A 46 -16.72 -4.20 20.78
N PRO A 47 -17.35 -5.39 20.82
CA PRO A 47 -17.66 -6.04 22.06
C PRO A 47 -16.42 -6.61 22.77
N LEU A 48 -16.46 -6.68 24.10
CA LEU A 48 -15.51 -7.44 24.90
C LEU A 48 -15.61 -8.93 24.56
N LEU A 49 -14.50 -9.53 24.13
CA LEU A 49 -14.43 -10.93 23.75
C LEU A 49 -13.95 -11.82 24.89
N SER A 50 -12.91 -11.39 25.64
CA SER A 50 -12.37 -12.18 26.75
C SER A 50 -11.59 -11.32 27.72
N THR A 51 -11.72 -11.63 29.02
CA THR A 51 -10.91 -11.04 30.10
C THR A 51 -9.81 -11.97 30.61
N LYS A 52 -9.57 -13.09 29.93
CA LYS A 52 -8.53 -14.05 30.31
C LYS A 52 -7.15 -13.40 30.19
N GLN A 53 -6.26 -13.72 31.15
CA GLN A 53 -4.88 -13.21 31.20
C GLN A 53 -3.87 -14.12 30.46
N ASN A 54 -4.29 -15.33 30.09
CA ASN A 54 -3.45 -16.29 29.38
C ASN A 54 -3.62 -16.29 27.87
N ILE A 55 -4.00 -15.14 27.30
CA ILE A 55 -4.08 -14.93 25.85
C ILE A 55 -2.82 -14.19 25.40
N ILE A 56 -2.15 -14.74 24.41
CA ILE A 56 -1.02 -14.11 23.72
C ILE A 56 -1.45 -13.83 22.29
N VAL A 57 -1.36 -12.57 21.87
CA VAL A 57 -1.66 -12.11 20.53
C VAL A 57 -0.36 -11.86 19.78
N LEU A 58 -0.12 -12.62 18.72
CA LEU A 58 1.02 -12.45 17.83
C LEU A 58 0.54 -11.69 16.59
N SER A 59 1.07 -10.49 16.39
CA SER A 59 0.70 -9.63 15.24
C SER A 59 1.84 -9.59 14.24
N ASP A 60 1.63 -10.17 13.08
CA ASP A 60 2.53 -10.03 11.94
C ASP A 60 2.29 -8.68 11.23
N GLU A 61 3.32 -8.16 10.56
CA GLU A 61 3.31 -6.84 9.91
C GLU A 61 2.78 -5.72 10.84
N ALA A 62 3.24 -5.74 12.08
CA ALA A 62 2.71 -4.92 13.17
C ALA A 62 2.71 -3.42 12.86
N HIS A 63 3.60 -2.94 11.98
CA HIS A 63 3.66 -1.54 11.54
C HIS A 63 2.46 -1.09 10.69
N ARG A 64 1.74 -2.02 10.03
CA ARG A 64 0.63 -1.67 9.13
C ARG A 64 -0.73 -1.67 9.83
N SER A 65 -0.92 -2.58 10.75
CA SER A 65 -2.24 -2.91 11.28
C SER A 65 -2.61 -2.19 12.59
N GLN A 66 -1.63 -1.59 13.29
CA GLN A 66 -1.81 -1.19 14.70
C GLN A 66 -2.18 0.30 14.91
N TYR A 67 -2.40 1.07 13.85
CA TYR A 67 -2.67 2.52 13.95
C TYR A 67 -4.09 2.92 13.54
N LYS A 68 -5.02 1.96 13.48
CA LYS A 68 -6.41 2.19 13.11
C LYS A 68 -7.35 1.70 14.22
N ASP A 69 -8.60 2.07 14.13
CA ASP A 69 -9.66 1.70 15.05
C ASP A 69 -9.74 0.18 15.32
N THR A 70 -9.42 -0.64 14.32
CA THR A 70 -9.36 -2.10 14.45
C THR A 70 -8.37 -2.60 15.49
N ALA A 71 -7.22 -1.94 15.65
CA ALA A 71 -6.25 -2.30 16.67
C ALA A 71 -6.68 -1.84 18.06
N ALA A 72 -7.30 -0.67 18.17
CA ALA A 72 -7.91 -0.20 19.41
C ALA A 72 -9.02 -1.16 19.85
N ASN A 73 -9.89 -1.56 18.92
CA ASN A 73 -10.96 -2.54 19.18
C ASN A 73 -10.41 -3.89 19.64
N MET A 74 -9.35 -4.40 19.02
CA MET A 74 -8.72 -5.64 19.43
C MET A 74 -8.20 -5.57 20.86
N ARG A 75 -7.59 -4.45 21.26
CA ARG A 75 -7.10 -4.24 22.62
C ARG A 75 -8.24 -4.09 23.63
N THR A 76 -9.30 -3.38 23.28
CA THR A 76 -10.51 -3.27 24.09
C THR A 76 -11.23 -4.61 24.23
N ALA A 77 -11.26 -5.40 23.17
CA ALA A 77 -11.86 -6.74 23.17
C ALA A 77 -11.08 -7.75 24.01
N LEU A 78 -9.76 -7.57 24.19
CA LEU A 78 -8.84 -8.45 24.89
C LEU A 78 -7.94 -7.66 25.87
N PRO A 79 -8.51 -7.00 26.90
CA PRO A 79 -7.78 -6.02 27.70
C PRO A 79 -6.63 -6.61 28.54
N ASN A 80 -6.66 -7.90 28.83
CA ASN A 80 -5.67 -8.58 29.65
C ASN A 80 -4.71 -9.46 28.83
N ALA A 81 -4.80 -9.42 27.48
CA ALA A 81 -3.91 -10.18 26.61
C ALA A 81 -2.52 -9.53 26.51
N VAL A 82 -1.51 -10.37 26.32
CA VAL A 82 -0.15 -9.93 25.97
C VAL A 82 -0.06 -9.78 24.44
N PHE A 83 0.44 -8.65 23.98
CA PHE A 83 0.59 -8.36 22.54
C PHE A 83 2.06 -8.34 22.16
N ILE A 84 2.42 -9.17 21.18
CA ILE A 84 3.78 -9.24 20.59
C ILE A 84 3.66 -8.92 19.11
N GLY A 85 4.43 -7.92 18.65
CA GLY A 85 4.46 -7.50 17.25
C GLY A 85 5.72 -7.99 16.53
N PHE A 86 5.55 -8.52 15.34
CA PHE A 86 6.61 -8.86 14.40
C PHE A 86 6.56 -7.88 13.23
N THR A 87 7.70 -7.31 12.84
CA THR A 87 7.77 -6.39 11.71
C THR A 87 9.20 -6.26 11.18
N GLY A 88 9.34 -6.29 9.85
CA GLY A 88 10.61 -5.98 9.19
C GLY A 88 10.87 -4.48 9.03
N THR A 89 9.85 -3.62 9.24
CA THR A 89 9.92 -2.17 9.04
C THR A 89 9.24 -1.42 10.18
N PRO A 90 9.83 -1.43 11.40
CA PRO A 90 9.25 -0.69 12.52
C PRO A 90 9.18 0.80 12.22
N ILE A 91 8.10 1.43 12.66
CA ILE A 91 7.87 2.87 12.53
C ILE A 91 8.18 3.53 13.87
N ASP A 92 8.90 4.63 13.84
CA ASP A 92 9.14 5.49 14.99
C ASP A 92 8.96 6.96 14.58
N LYS A 93 7.69 7.39 14.54
CA LYS A 93 7.25 8.77 14.28
C LYS A 93 6.44 9.27 15.46
N GLU A 94 6.30 10.59 15.58
CA GLU A 94 5.57 11.22 16.69
C GLU A 94 4.13 10.68 16.84
N ASP A 95 3.43 10.53 15.72
CA ASP A 95 2.04 10.06 15.65
C ASP A 95 1.91 8.53 15.60
N LYS A 96 2.98 7.81 15.22
CA LYS A 96 2.98 6.37 15.01
C LYS A 96 4.30 5.76 15.44
N SER A 97 4.29 5.02 16.53
CA SER A 97 5.50 4.35 17.04
C SER A 97 5.23 2.90 17.41
N THR A 98 5.96 1.98 16.78
CA THR A 98 5.89 0.55 17.09
C THR A 98 6.30 0.27 18.54
N PRO A 99 7.39 0.86 19.07
CA PRO A 99 7.76 0.71 20.48
C PRO A 99 6.72 1.25 21.46
N ARG A 100 6.03 2.33 21.15
CA ARG A 100 4.93 2.85 22.02
C ARG A 100 3.74 1.90 22.06
N THR A 101 3.50 1.19 20.95
CA THR A 101 2.35 0.30 20.81
C THR A 101 2.58 -1.07 21.43
N PHE A 102 3.77 -1.64 21.30
CA PHE A 102 4.11 -3.00 21.74
C PHE A 102 5.09 -3.06 22.93
N GLY A 103 5.67 -1.93 23.33
CA GLY A 103 6.78 -1.88 24.27
C GLY A 103 8.14 -1.91 23.58
N GLY A 104 9.20 -2.05 24.38
CA GLY A 104 10.57 -2.13 23.85
C GLY A 104 10.79 -3.37 22.98
N TYR A 105 11.86 -3.32 22.17
CA TYR A 105 12.24 -4.47 21.36
C TYR A 105 12.69 -5.65 22.23
N ILE A 106 12.11 -6.81 21.96
CA ILE A 106 12.55 -8.08 22.57
C ILE A 106 13.84 -8.54 21.89
N ASP A 107 13.86 -8.46 20.55
CA ASP A 107 15.02 -8.81 19.71
C ASP A 107 15.00 -8.03 18.41
N LYS A 108 16.19 -7.92 17.78
CA LYS A 108 16.38 -7.26 16.47
C LYS A 108 17.33 -8.09 15.61
N TYR A 109 16.82 -8.59 14.49
CA TYR A 109 17.60 -9.23 13.45
C TYR A 109 17.67 -8.32 12.23
N SER A 110 18.80 -7.64 12.07
CA SER A 110 18.96 -6.61 11.03
C SER A 110 19.22 -7.24 9.65
N ILE A 111 18.92 -6.48 8.57
CA ILE A 111 19.30 -6.89 7.19
C ILE A 111 20.81 -7.14 7.10
N LYS A 112 21.62 -6.33 7.80
CA LYS A 112 23.06 -6.51 7.83
C LYS A 112 23.43 -7.86 8.44
N SER A 113 22.90 -8.21 9.59
CA SER A 113 23.12 -9.50 10.24
C SER A 113 22.63 -10.65 9.36
N ALA A 114 21.46 -10.50 8.73
CA ALA A 114 20.92 -11.52 7.83
C ALA A 114 21.81 -11.77 6.58
N VAL A 115 22.47 -10.75 6.07
CA VAL A 115 23.45 -10.87 4.97
C VAL A 115 24.74 -11.52 5.47
N GLU A 116 25.23 -11.13 6.65
CA GLU A 116 26.44 -11.71 7.27
C GLU A 116 26.25 -13.21 7.56
N ASP A 117 25.07 -13.59 8.02
CA ASP A 117 24.70 -14.99 8.30
C ASP A 117 24.37 -15.80 7.03
N GLY A 118 24.31 -15.17 5.85
CA GLY A 118 23.94 -15.83 4.59
C GLY A 118 22.44 -16.15 4.49
N ALA A 119 21.60 -15.61 5.38
CA ALA A 119 20.15 -15.82 5.37
C ALA A 119 19.45 -15.02 4.26
N THR A 120 20.06 -13.93 3.79
CA THR A 120 19.59 -13.15 2.64
C THR A 120 20.76 -12.61 1.83
N VAL A 121 20.48 -12.07 0.66
CA VAL A 121 21.48 -11.46 -0.23
C VAL A 121 21.58 -9.96 0.01
N LYS A 122 22.74 -9.39 -0.32
CA LYS A 122 22.95 -7.94 -0.25
C LYS A 122 22.00 -7.22 -1.19
N ILE A 123 21.33 -6.19 -0.67
CA ILE A 123 20.52 -5.28 -1.48
C ILE A 123 21.46 -4.27 -2.15
N VAL A 124 21.39 -4.18 -3.46
CA VAL A 124 22.08 -3.15 -4.24
C VAL A 124 21.02 -2.18 -4.76
N TYR A 125 21.21 -0.90 -4.48
CA TYR A 125 20.30 0.15 -4.92
C TYR A 125 20.96 0.96 -6.04
N GLU A 126 20.25 1.10 -7.17
CA GLU A 126 20.64 1.97 -8.28
C GLU A 126 19.50 2.96 -8.55
N GLY A 127 19.79 4.24 -8.33
CA GLY A 127 18.85 5.33 -8.63
C GLY A 127 18.94 5.70 -10.12
N ARG A 128 17.87 5.49 -10.86
CA ARG A 128 17.73 5.90 -12.27
C ARG A 128 16.68 6.98 -12.38
N ARG A 129 16.97 8.03 -13.13
CA ARG A 129 16.03 9.09 -13.44
C ARG A 129 15.75 9.02 -14.94
N PRO A 130 14.49 8.95 -15.39
CA PRO A 130 14.18 9.22 -16.77
C PRO A 130 14.58 10.68 -17.04
N ASP A 131 15.26 10.92 -18.16
CA ASP A 131 15.52 12.26 -18.64
C ASP A 131 14.19 12.90 -19.04
N LEU A 132 13.50 13.46 -18.07
CA LEU A 132 12.45 14.42 -18.30
C LEU A 132 13.15 15.70 -18.80
N GLN A 133 13.47 15.74 -20.06
CA GLN A 133 13.74 17.00 -20.73
C GLN A 133 12.39 17.68 -20.95
N VAL A 134 11.96 18.43 -19.95
CA VAL A 134 11.11 19.59 -20.23
C VAL A 134 12.04 20.51 -21.02
N VAL A 135 11.98 20.43 -22.33
CA VAL A 135 12.71 21.33 -23.22
C VAL A 135 12.03 22.68 -23.10
N GLY A 136 12.61 23.57 -22.29
CA GLY A 136 12.08 24.90 -22.05
C GLY A 136 12.01 25.24 -20.55
N ASP A 137 11.26 26.29 -20.28
CA ASP A 137 10.99 26.80 -18.93
C ASP A 137 10.40 25.71 -18.02
N SER A 138 10.53 25.87 -16.71
CA SER A 138 9.98 24.90 -15.76
C SER A 138 8.48 24.69 -16.00
N LEU A 139 7.96 23.51 -15.68
CA LEU A 139 6.51 23.21 -15.80
C LEU A 139 5.64 24.27 -15.11
N GLU A 140 6.17 24.91 -14.07
CA GLU A 140 5.52 26.00 -13.37
C GLU A 140 5.53 27.30 -14.19
N GLU A 141 6.64 27.62 -14.83
CA GLU A 141 6.75 28.81 -15.71
C GLU A 141 5.88 28.67 -16.94
N LEU A 142 5.85 27.51 -17.59
CA LEU A 142 4.95 27.22 -18.71
C LEU A 142 3.48 27.29 -18.30
N PHE A 143 3.15 26.74 -17.13
CA PHE A 143 1.80 26.82 -16.58
C PHE A 143 1.39 28.28 -16.31
N ASP A 144 2.26 29.08 -15.70
CA ASP A 144 1.98 30.47 -15.39
C ASP A 144 1.92 31.36 -16.65
N GLN A 145 2.66 31.05 -17.70
CA GLN A 145 2.54 31.71 -19.00
C GLN A 145 1.22 31.38 -19.69
N GLU A 146 0.86 30.09 -19.77
CA GLU A 146 -0.37 29.64 -20.45
C GLU A 146 -1.64 30.13 -19.75
N PHE A 147 -1.61 30.22 -18.42
CA PHE A 147 -2.74 30.69 -17.60
C PHE A 147 -2.52 32.07 -16.97
N SER A 148 -1.74 32.94 -17.66
CA SER A 148 -1.44 34.31 -17.19
C SER A 148 -2.67 35.20 -17.04
N ASP A 149 -3.77 34.89 -17.73
CA ASP A 149 -5.06 35.59 -17.70
C ASP A 149 -5.98 35.11 -16.56
N ARG A 150 -5.57 34.14 -15.75
CA ARG A 150 -6.36 33.51 -14.68
C ARG A 150 -5.96 34.06 -13.30
N THR A 151 -6.93 34.06 -12.38
CA THR A 151 -6.66 34.37 -10.98
C THR A 151 -5.87 33.24 -10.29
N GLU A 152 -5.17 33.53 -9.20
CA GLU A 152 -4.42 32.51 -8.47
C GLU A 152 -5.33 31.38 -7.95
N GLU A 153 -6.57 31.69 -7.56
CA GLU A 153 -7.57 30.70 -7.13
C GLU A 153 -7.99 29.75 -8.27
N GLU A 154 -8.14 30.31 -9.50
CA GLU A 154 -8.43 29.50 -10.69
C GLU A 154 -7.21 28.64 -11.10
N LYS A 155 -6.00 29.19 -11.00
CA LYS A 155 -4.76 28.46 -11.24
C LYS A 155 -4.59 27.31 -10.26
N GLU A 156 -4.85 27.50 -8.96
CA GLU A 156 -4.83 26.45 -7.96
C GLU A 156 -5.89 25.36 -8.23
N ALA A 157 -7.10 25.76 -8.62
CA ALA A 157 -8.15 24.80 -9.01
C ALA A 157 -7.76 23.97 -10.23
N ILE A 158 -7.10 24.58 -11.23
CA ILE A 158 -6.58 23.90 -12.43
C ILE A 158 -5.42 22.97 -12.03
N LYS A 159 -4.47 23.44 -11.22
CA LYS A 159 -3.36 22.61 -10.68
C LYS A 159 -3.90 21.41 -9.88
N ALA A 160 -4.90 21.60 -9.05
CA ALA A 160 -5.53 20.51 -8.30
C ALA A 160 -6.24 19.49 -9.20
N LYS A 161 -6.84 19.92 -10.31
CA LYS A 161 -7.61 19.08 -11.22
C LYS A 161 -6.75 18.36 -12.26
N TYR A 162 -5.73 19.02 -12.80
CA TYR A 162 -4.95 18.55 -13.95
C TYR A 162 -3.44 18.39 -13.69
N GLY A 163 -2.90 19.10 -12.71
CA GLY A 163 -1.47 19.16 -12.40
C GLY A 163 -1.03 18.23 -11.28
N THR A 164 -1.76 17.16 -11.00
CA THR A 164 -1.34 16.24 -9.94
C THR A 164 -0.06 15.53 -10.37
N LYS A 165 0.87 15.40 -9.41
CA LYS A 165 2.08 14.55 -9.53
C LYS A 165 1.76 13.19 -10.15
N LYS A 166 0.56 12.68 -9.93
CA LYS A 166 0.03 11.44 -10.51
C LYS A 166 -0.02 11.49 -12.04
N THR A 167 -0.56 12.55 -12.63
CA THR A 167 -0.69 12.69 -14.11
C THR A 167 0.65 12.65 -14.79
N ILE A 168 1.68 13.32 -14.22
CA ILE A 168 3.04 13.33 -14.77
C ILE A 168 3.67 11.94 -14.66
N VAL A 169 3.51 11.29 -13.49
CA VAL A 169 4.10 9.97 -13.24
C VAL A 169 3.45 8.88 -14.08
N GLU A 170 2.19 9.05 -14.48
CA GLU A 170 1.41 8.11 -15.28
C GLU A 170 1.33 8.48 -16.78
N SER A 171 2.11 9.48 -17.24
CA SER A 171 2.14 9.82 -18.67
C SER A 171 2.71 8.67 -19.49
N GLU A 172 2.13 8.40 -20.65
CA GLU A 172 2.52 7.29 -21.53
C GLU A 172 3.95 7.44 -22.03
N GLU A 173 4.32 8.64 -22.47
CA GLU A 173 5.66 8.94 -22.95
C GLU A 173 6.74 8.63 -21.89
N ARG A 174 6.52 9.11 -20.66
CA ARG A 174 7.43 8.82 -19.56
C ARG A 174 7.52 7.33 -19.22
N ILE A 175 6.39 6.62 -19.28
CA ILE A 175 6.36 5.18 -19.03
C ILE A 175 7.09 4.42 -20.13
N ASP A 176 6.91 4.80 -21.39
CA ASP A 176 7.63 4.22 -22.54
C ASP A 176 9.15 4.36 -22.36
N ASP A 177 9.64 5.56 -22.03
CA ASP A 177 11.07 5.82 -21.79
C ASP A 177 11.63 4.98 -20.63
N ILE A 178 10.90 4.91 -19.52
CA ILE A 178 11.29 4.09 -18.38
C ILE A 178 11.34 2.61 -18.77
N VAL A 179 10.35 2.11 -19.51
CA VAL A 179 10.30 0.71 -19.94
C VAL A 179 11.47 0.36 -20.86
N VAL A 180 11.79 1.23 -21.80
CA VAL A 180 12.95 1.04 -22.69
C VAL A 180 14.26 0.97 -21.89
N ASP A 181 14.47 1.89 -20.95
CA ASP A 181 15.65 1.86 -20.06
C ASP A 181 15.67 0.60 -19.19
N LEU A 182 14.56 0.23 -18.57
CA LEU A 182 14.42 -0.97 -17.75
C LEU A 182 14.72 -2.25 -18.55
N LEU A 183 14.19 -2.39 -19.75
CA LEU A 183 14.44 -3.56 -20.60
C LEU A 183 15.91 -3.67 -21.01
N ASN A 184 16.54 -2.55 -21.35
CA ASN A 184 17.97 -2.51 -21.66
C ASN A 184 18.83 -2.87 -20.45
N HIS A 185 18.49 -2.36 -19.27
CA HIS A 185 19.14 -2.71 -18.03
C HIS A 185 18.96 -4.19 -17.69
N TYR A 186 17.73 -4.68 -17.78
CA TYR A 186 17.40 -6.09 -17.55
C TYR A 186 18.20 -7.01 -18.46
N LYS A 187 18.25 -6.71 -19.76
CA LYS A 187 19.02 -7.48 -20.76
C LYS A 187 20.49 -7.58 -20.41
N LYS A 188 21.10 -6.45 -19.94
CA LYS A 188 22.54 -6.37 -19.70
C LYS A 188 22.96 -6.93 -18.34
N GLN A 189 22.18 -6.69 -17.30
CA GLN A 189 22.60 -6.90 -15.92
C GLN A 189 21.87 -8.06 -15.22
N ILE A 190 20.63 -8.32 -15.56
CA ILE A 190 19.76 -9.22 -14.80
C ILE A 190 19.58 -10.56 -15.54
N LEU A 191 19.25 -10.50 -16.81
CA LEU A 191 18.99 -11.66 -17.66
C LEU A 191 20.16 -12.66 -17.73
N PRO A 192 21.44 -12.21 -17.83
CA PRO A 192 22.57 -13.14 -17.88
C PRO A 192 22.71 -14.01 -16.62
N ASN A 193 22.17 -13.56 -15.50
CA ASN A 193 22.15 -14.31 -14.24
C ASN A 193 20.89 -15.17 -14.06
N GLY A 194 19.99 -15.23 -15.04
CA GLY A 194 18.78 -16.03 -15.01
C GLY A 194 17.68 -15.53 -14.09
N PHE A 195 17.78 -14.28 -13.61
CA PHE A 195 16.79 -13.71 -12.70
C PHE A 195 15.59 -13.11 -13.44
N LYS A 196 14.46 -13.09 -12.75
CA LYS A 196 13.24 -12.37 -13.15
C LYS A 196 13.27 -10.92 -12.63
N ALA A 197 12.35 -10.10 -13.15
CA ALA A 197 12.14 -8.73 -12.68
C ALA A 197 10.72 -8.54 -12.15
N GLN A 198 10.56 -7.62 -11.21
CA GLN A 198 9.27 -7.17 -10.70
C GLN A 198 9.24 -5.64 -10.76
N ILE A 199 8.19 -5.10 -11.38
CA ILE A 199 7.94 -3.66 -11.46
C ILE A 199 6.81 -3.33 -10.49
N VAL A 200 7.09 -2.42 -9.55
CA VAL A 200 6.09 -1.92 -8.60
C VAL A 200 5.64 -0.53 -9.05
N CYS A 201 4.37 -0.41 -9.42
CA CYS A 201 3.81 0.82 -9.96
C CYS A 201 3.09 1.64 -8.88
N VAL A 202 2.92 2.94 -9.15
CA VAL A 202 2.27 3.89 -8.22
C VAL A 202 0.76 3.72 -8.13
N SER A 203 0.14 3.10 -9.14
CA SER A 203 -1.30 2.86 -9.21
C SER A 203 -1.62 1.67 -10.11
N ARG A 204 -2.89 1.22 -10.10
CA ARG A 204 -3.40 0.17 -10.98
C ARG A 204 -3.41 0.62 -12.45
N ASP A 205 -3.77 1.87 -12.71
CA ASP A 205 -3.71 2.46 -14.06
C ASP A 205 -2.26 2.43 -14.60
N ALA A 206 -1.30 2.83 -13.77
CA ALA A 206 0.12 2.73 -14.12
C ALA A 206 0.54 1.27 -14.39
N CYS A 207 0.07 0.29 -13.61
CA CYS A 207 0.36 -1.12 -13.87
C CYS A 207 -0.05 -1.56 -15.28
N VAL A 208 -1.25 -1.17 -15.72
CA VAL A 208 -1.74 -1.50 -17.08
C VAL A 208 -0.89 -0.82 -18.14
N LYS A 209 -0.59 0.46 -17.98
CA LYS A 209 0.27 1.20 -18.93
C LYS A 209 1.67 0.62 -19.04
N TYR A 210 2.29 0.26 -17.91
CA TYR A 210 3.58 -0.44 -17.91
C TYR A 210 3.50 -1.80 -18.60
N TYR A 211 2.43 -2.55 -18.39
CA TYR A 211 2.19 -3.83 -19.06
C TYR A 211 2.08 -3.66 -20.59
N GLU A 212 1.32 -2.68 -21.04
CA GLU A 212 1.16 -2.35 -22.47
C GLU A 212 2.50 -1.93 -23.09
N ALA A 213 3.24 -1.04 -22.43
CA ALA A 213 4.56 -0.59 -22.88
C ALA A 213 5.59 -1.75 -22.90
N LEU A 214 5.57 -2.65 -21.89
CA LEU A 214 6.41 -3.85 -21.89
C LEU A 214 6.10 -4.75 -23.08
N ASN A 215 4.84 -5.04 -23.36
CA ASN A 215 4.45 -5.88 -24.52
C ASN A 215 4.82 -5.24 -25.85
N LYS A 216 4.83 -3.90 -25.94
CA LYS A 216 5.25 -3.14 -27.13
C LYS A 216 6.77 -3.27 -27.38
N HIS A 217 7.59 -3.10 -26.34
CA HIS A 217 9.04 -2.97 -26.49
C HIS A 217 9.84 -4.26 -26.22
N MET A 218 9.28 -5.23 -25.46
CA MET A 218 9.96 -6.49 -25.13
C MET A 218 10.42 -7.30 -26.34
N PRO A 219 9.59 -7.52 -27.38
CA PRO A 219 9.98 -8.31 -28.53
C PRO A 219 11.22 -7.75 -29.26
N GLU A 220 11.29 -6.44 -29.38
CA GLU A 220 12.41 -5.76 -30.05
C GLU A 220 13.69 -5.82 -29.20
N ILE A 221 13.60 -5.57 -27.89
CA ILE A 221 14.76 -5.40 -27.02
C ILE A 221 15.28 -6.77 -26.52
N LEU A 222 14.38 -7.66 -26.09
CA LEU A 222 14.74 -8.95 -25.49
C LEU A 222 14.67 -10.11 -26.48
N GLY A 223 13.86 -10.00 -27.53
CA GLY A 223 13.53 -11.08 -28.45
C GLY A 223 12.26 -11.84 -28.03
N GLU A 224 11.99 -12.95 -28.72
CA GLU A 224 10.84 -13.79 -28.43
C GLU A 224 11.02 -14.65 -27.17
N GLY A 225 9.91 -15.10 -26.59
CA GLY A 225 9.91 -16.01 -25.42
C GLY A 225 9.85 -15.33 -24.06
N PHE A 226 9.79 -14.01 -24.00
CA PHE A 226 9.57 -13.25 -22.76
C PHE A 226 8.09 -12.91 -22.58
N GLU A 227 7.62 -12.96 -21.34
CA GLU A 227 6.23 -12.67 -20.98
C GLU A 227 6.19 -11.72 -19.79
N ALA A 228 5.37 -10.67 -19.87
CA ALA A 228 5.00 -9.86 -18.74
C ALA A 228 3.60 -10.24 -18.23
N LYS A 229 3.40 -10.16 -16.92
CA LYS A 229 2.07 -10.35 -16.28
C LYS A 229 1.80 -9.20 -15.35
N VAL A 230 0.56 -8.72 -15.38
CA VAL A 230 0.10 -7.68 -14.46
C VAL A 230 -0.67 -8.32 -13.31
N ILE A 231 -0.43 -7.83 -12.09
CA ILE A 231 -1.11 -8.30 -10.88
C ILE A 231 -1.48 -7.08 -10.04
N PHE A 232 -2.75 -6.94 -9.74
CA PHE A 232 -3.25 -5.96 -8.76
C PHE A 232 -4.55 -6.45 -8.11
N SER A 233 -4.92 -5.86 -6.97
CA SER A 233 -6.18 -6.19 -6.30
C SER A 233 -7.36 -5.56 -7.05
N GLY A 234 -8.33 -6.37 -7.45
CA GLY A 234 -9.57 -5.91 -8.07
C GLY A 234 -10.51 -5.23 -7.07
N ASP A 235 -11.32 -4.30 -7.58
CA ASP A 235 -12.41 -3.64 -6.85
C ASP A 235 -13.70 -3.72 -7.69
N ASN A 236 -14.86 -3.80 -7.01
CA ASN A 236 -16.15 -3.85 -7.71
C ASN A 236 -16.44 -2.60 -8.55
N ASN A 237 -15.84 -1.47 -8.19
CA ASN A 237 -15.97 -0.18 -8.87
C ASN A 237 -14.87 0.08 -9.90
N ASP A 238 -14.03 -0.91 -10.22
CA ASP A 238 -12.96 -0.75 -11.19
C ASP A 238 -13.48 -0.37 -12.58
N LEU A 239 -12.74 0.51 -13.24
CA LEU A 239 -13.00 0.92 -14.62
C LEU A 239 -12.84 -0.27 -15.56
N VAL A 240 -13.53 -0.20 -16.71
CA VAL A 240 -13.61 -1.32 -17.67
C VAL A 240 -12.23 -1.80 -18.14
N HIS A 241 -11.27 -0.90 -18.32
CA HIS A 241 -9.91 -1.26 -18.75
C HIS A 241 -9.13 -2.02 -17.68
N LEU A 242 -9.39 -1.78 -16.39
CA LEU A 242 -8.78 -2.54 -15.29
C LEU A 242 -9.38 -3.95 -15.17
N LYS A 243 -10.67 -4.10 -15.48
CA LYS A 243 -11.36 -5.40 -15.39
C LYS A 243 -10.95 -6.41 -16.46
N LYS A 244 -10.19 -5.97 -17.48
CA LYS A 244 -9.68 -6.84 -18.55
C LYS A 244 -8.40 -7.57 -18.17
N HIS A 245 -7.73 -7.15 -17.13
CA HIS A 245 -6.46 -7.66 -16.61
C HIS A 245 -6.66 -8.27 -15.21
#